data_bac3c52173a3cfc3869d392099ecf1e3
#
_entry.id   bac3c52173a3cfc3869d392099ecf1e3
#
_cell.length_a   1.000
_cell.length_b   1.000
_cell.length_c   1.000
_cell.angle_alpha   90.00
_cell.angle_beta   90.00
_cell.angle_gamma   90.00
#
_symmetry.space_group_name_H-M   'P 1'
#
loop_
_entity.id
_entity.type
_entity.pdbx_description
1 polymer ?
#
loop_
_entity_poly.entity_id
_entity_poly.type
_entity_poly.pdbx_seq_one_letter_code
_entity_poly.pdbx_strand_id
1 'polypeptide(L)'
;PEPLPGTVKVEHMFPMRSLDKGVSDEDIIHFVTQSTFGGKRYLAQPKLDGSALSLEYVAGNLHRAATRGSGERGEDVTLNAKLVANVPLRLNVPIDCHVRGEVVMPLAIFEQKYSNISPNPRNLCSGALRQKHGDGKAEASDLVFQAYDVKFPNQSLGKDKDSDLLTWLQKAGIEPAPWEIFESESPQEEMIEYTKQWSLKRPSYKFEIDGIVFKLDSLAQRDNLGMTAHHPRWALAWKFPSQEAHSVLLDVDWQTGRTGAITPVARIAPQMVGGVTV
;
A
#
# COMPACT_ATOMS: atom_id res chain seq x y z
N PRO A 1 -6.26 -7.83 8.66
CA PRO A 1 -7.24 -7.90 9.74
C PRO A 1 -8.59 -8.32 9.16
N GLU A 2 -9.32 -9.16 9.87
CA GLU A 2 -10.67 -9.51 9.45
C GLU A 2 -11.62 -8.31 9.58
N PRO A 3 -12.68 -8.21 8.72
CA PRO A 3 -13.70 -7.18 8.82
C PRO A 3 -14.40 -7.17 10.18
N LEU A 4 -14.73 -5.98 10.68
CA LEU A 4 -15.42 -5.83 11.96
C LEU A 4 -16.83 -6.46 11.92
N PRO A 5 -17.32 -7.03 13.05
CA PRO A 5 -18.68 -7.53 13.13
C PRO A 5 -19.72 -6.44 12.81
N GLY A 6 -20.72 -6.79 12.00
CA GLY A 6 -21.80 -5.85 11.61
C GLY A 6 -21.48 -4.91 10.44
N THR A 7 -20.33 -5.03 9.79
CA THR A 7 -20.02 -4.34 8.53
C THR A 7 -20.43 -5.20 7.33
N VAL A 8 -20.80 -4.55 6.21
CA VAL A 8 -21.07 -5.25 4.96
C VAL A 8 -19.73 -5.75 4.40
N LYS A 9 -19.61 -7.07 4.24
CA LYS A 9 -18.42 -7.71 3.67
C LYS A 9 -18.54 -7.77 2.15
N VAL A 10 -17.44 -7.46 1.48
CA VAL A 10 -17.32 -7.46 0.03
C VAL A 10 -16.22 -8.43 -0.39
N GLU A 11 -16.50 -9.30 -1.34
CA GLU A 11 -15.48 -10.13 -1.98
C GLU A 11 -14.78 -9.32 -3.08
N HIS A 12 -13.44 -9.43 -3.11
CA HIS A 12 -12.65 -8.81 -4.16
C HIS A 12 -12.65 -9.71 -5.39
N MET A 13 -13.15 -9.22 -6.53
CA MET A 13 -13.04 -9.93 -7.79
C MET A 13 -11.57 -10.23 -8.14
N PHE A 14 -10.68 -9.32 -7.80
CA PHE A 14 -9.23 -9.48 -7.93
C PHE A 14 -8.60 -9.42 -6.54
N PRO A 15 -8.04 -10.51 -5.99
CA PRO A 15 -7.47 -10.52 -4.64
C PRO A 15 -6.37 -9.47 -4.44
N MET A 16 -6.38 -8.79 -3.29
CA MET A 16 -5.38 -7.78 -2.88
C MET A 16 -4.27 -8.46 -2.06
N ARG A 17 -3.34 -9.11 -2.75
CA ARG A 17 -2.30 -9.93 -2.11
C ARG A 17 -1.21 -9.09 -1.47
N SER A 18 -0.51 -9.69 -0.49
CA SER A 18 0.72 -9.13 0.08
C SER A 18 1.86 -9.26 -0.93
N LEU A 19 2.87 -8.42 -0.77
CA LEU A 19 4.11 -8.48 -1.54
C LEU A 19 5.20 -9.18 -0.73
N ASP A 20 6.16 -9.76 -1.41
CA ASP A 20 7.40 -10.22 -0.81
C ASP A 20 8.18 -9.02 -0.25
N LYS A 21 8.97 -9.25 0.81
CA LYS A 21 9.65 -8.18 1.55
C LYS A 21 11.14 -8.29 1.38
N GLY A 22 11.78 -7.18 1.05
CA GLY A 22 13.22 -6.98 1.09
C GLY A 22 13.59 -5.87 2.05
N VAL A 23 14.81 -5.93 2.61
CA VAL A 23 15.35 -4.94 3.56
C VAL A 23 16.80 -4.56 3.24
N SER A 24 17.42 -5.24 2.29
CA SER A 24 18.82 -5.08 1.92
C SER A 24 19.00 -4.87 0.42
N ASP A 25 20.19 -4.47 0.01
CA ASP A 25 20.59 -4.33 -1.40
C ASP A 25 20.62 -5.71 -2.08
N GLU A 26 20.99 -6.76 -1.35
CA GLU A 26 21.00 -8.14 -1.81
C GLU A 26 19.60 -8.64 -2.19
N ASP A 27 18.56 -8.20 -1.48
CA ASP A 27 17.18 -8.54 -1.81
C ASP A 27 16.77 -7.97 -3.17
N ILE A 28 17.23 -6.75 -3.50
CA ILE A 28 17.00 -6.14 -4.82
C ILE A 28 17.74 -6.92 -5.91
N ILE A 29 19.02 -7.26 -5.68
CA ILE A 29 19.82 -8.05 -6.60
C ILE A 29 19.15 -9.41 -6.83
N HIS A 30 18.71 -10.07 -5.78
CA HIS A 30 18.02 -11.36 -5.86
C HIS A 30 16.71 -11.26 -6.65
N PHE A 31 15.90 -10.24 -6.37
CA PHE A 31 14.65 -9.98 -7.10
C PHE A 31 14.90 -9.79 -8.60
N VAL A 32 15.87 -8.96 -8.98
CA VAL A 32 16.24 -8.75 -10.39
C VAL A 32 16.73 -10.05 -11.03
N THR A 33 17.59 -10.81 -10.35
CA THR A 33 18.14 -12.08 -10.85
C THR A 33 17.03 -13.12 -11.07
N GLN A 34 16.10 -13.26 -10.15
CA GLN A 34 14.96 -14.20 -10.30
C GLN A 34 13.98 -13.80 -11.40
N SER A 35 13.80 -12.50 -11.64
CA SER A 35 12.87 -11.97 -12.63
C SER A 35 13.48 -11.74 -14.01
N THR A 36 14.79 -12.00 -14.20
CA THR A 36 15.53 -11.74 -15.45
C THR A 36 14.98 -12.51 -16.65
N PHE A 37 14.40 -13.70 -16.45
CA PHE A 37 13.67 -14.41 -17.52
C PHE A 37 12.47 -13.64 -18.05
N GLY A 38 12.03 -12.63 -17.33
CA GLY A 38 10.92 -11.75 -17.64
C GLY A 38 11.28 -10.41 -18.29
N GLY A 39 12.55 -10.12 -18.56
CA GLY A 39 13.02 -8.83 -19.11
C GLY A 39 13.73 -7.95 -18.08
N LYS A 40 14.26 -6.83 -18.57
CA LYS A 40 15.11 -5.92 -17.77
C LYS A 40 14.42 -4.58 -17.47
N ARG A 41 13.10 -4.51 -17.56
CA ARG A 41 12.35 -3.28 -17.36
C ARG A 41 11.51 -3.35 -16.09
N TYR A 42 11.87 -2.51 -15.13
CA TYR A 42 11.26 -2.44 -13.81
C TYR A 42 10.61 -1.09 -13.57
N LEU A 43 9.58 -1.09 -12.74
CA LEU A 43 8.87 0.10 -12.28
C LEU A 43 8.99 0.17 -10.76
N ALA A 44 9.29 1.36 -10.23
CA ALA A 44 9.27 1.61 -8.79
C ALA A 44 8.20 2.64 -8.43
N GLN A 45 7.57 2.43 -7.28
CA GLN A 45 6.66 3.38 -6.65
C GLN A 45 6.97 3.49 -5.15
N PRO A 46 6.82 4.68 -4.52
CA PRO A 46 6.89 4.77 -3.07
C PRO A 46 5.83 3.89 -2.45
N LYS A 47 6.24 3.11 -1.45
CA LYS A 47 5.34 2.29 -0.65
C LYS A 47 4.65 3.17 0.38
N LEU A 48 3.49 3.68 0.00
CA LEU A 48 2.66 4.54 0.83
C LEU A 48 2.21 3.79 2.08
N ASP A 49 2.23 4.46 3.23
CA ASP A 49 1.82 3.91 4.52
C ASP A 49 0.47 4.49 4.96
N GLY A 50 -0.59 3.87 4.50
CA GLY A 50 -1.97 4.29 4.75
C GLY A 50 -2.93 3.13 4.94
N SER A 51 -4.04 3.17 4.22
CA SER A 51 -5.05 2.11 4.19
C SER A 51 -5.36 1.73 2.74
N ALA A 52 -5.12 0.47 2.40
CA ALA A 52 -5.39 -0.01 1.04
C ALA A 52 -6.89 0.00 0.74
N LEU A 53 -7.23 0.51 -0.44
CA LEU A 53 -8.59 0.67 -0.93
C LEU A 53 -8.71 0.15 -2.36
N SER A 54 -9.79 -0.59 -2.63
CA SER A 54 -10.23 -0.97 -3.97
C SER A 54 -11.45 -0.14 -4.35
N LEU A 55 -11.41 0.51 -5.53
CA LEU A 55 -12.51 1.26 -6.13
C LEU A 55 -13.02 0.47 -7.33
N GLU A 56 -14.30 0.12 -7.34
CA GLU A 56 -14.98 -0.54 -8.43
C GLU A 56 -15.78 0.50 -9.22
N TYR A 57 -15.49 0.63 -10.51
CA TYR A 57 -16.22 1.48 -11.43
C TYR A 57 -17.02 0.62 -12.43
N VAL A 58 -18.28 0.98 -12.65
CA VAL A 58 -19.17 0.38 -13.64
C VAL A 58 -19.59 1.46 -14.62
N ALA A 59 -19.36 1.25 -15.90
CA ALA A 59 -19.55 2.24 -16.95
C ALA A 59 -18.93 3.62 -16.59
N GLY A 60 -17.78 3.60 -15.92
CA GLY A 60 -17.07 4.77 -15.44
C GLY A 60 -17.61 5.43 -14.18
N ASN A 61 -18.72 4.97 -13.59
CA ASN A 61 -19.27 5.52 -12.35
C ASN A 61 -18.78 4.71 -11.15
N LEU A 62 -18.43 5.38 -10.05
CA LEU A 62 -18.02 4.71 -8.80
C LEU A 62 -19.22 3.94 -8.25
N HIS A 63 -19.13 2.62 -8.36
CA HIS A 63 -20.16 1.69 -7.90
C HIS A 63 -19.92 1.30 -6.44
N ARG A 64 -18.68 0.90 -6.11
CA ARG A 64 -18.34 0.39 -4.78
C ARG A 64 -16.89 0.69 -4.41
N ALA A 65 -16.64 0.85 -3.12
CA ALA A 65 -15.29 0.93 -2.55
C ALA A 65 -15.16 -0.02 -1.37
N ALA A 66 -14.05 -0.76 -1.29
CA ALA A 66 -13.82 -1.74 -0.24
C ALA A 66 -12.40 -1.66 0.32
N THR A 67 -12.24 -1.83 1.64
CA THR A 67 -10.94 -2.00 2.27
C THR A 67 -10.30 -3.32 1.84
N ARG A 68 -8.98 -3.46 1.99
CA ARG A 68 -8.27 -4.69 1.65
C ARG A 68 -8.77 -5.90 2.45
N GLY A 69 -9.04 -5.73 3.76
CA GLY A 69 -9.41 -6.83 4.66
C GLY A 69 -8.39 -7.97 4.66
N SER A 70 -8.84 -9.19 4.45
CA SER A 70 -7.99 -10.39 4.32
C SER A 70 -7.21 -10.46 2.99
N GLY A 71 -7.55 -9.61 2.04
CA GLY A 71 -7.08 -9.65 0.66
C GLY A 71 -8.07 -10.31 -0.30
N GLU A 72 -8.92 -11.20 0.18
CA GLU A 72 -10.04 -11.81 -0.58
C GLU A 72 -11.37 -11.13 -0.25
N ARG A 73 -11.53 -10.67 1.00
CA ARG A 73 -12.72 -10.00 1.51
C ARG A 73 -12.35 -8.74 2.28
N GLY A 74 -13.03 -7.63 1.96
CA GLY A 74 -12.90 -6.36 2.65
C GLY A 74 -14.22 -5.90 3.25
N GLU A 75 -14.22 -4.69 3.79
CA GLU A 75 -15.41 -3.98 4.27
C GLU A 75 -15.85 -2.97 3.21
N ASP A 76 -17.16 -2.89 2.96
CA ASP A 76 -17.73 -1.81 2.14
C ASP A 76 -17.56 -0.48 2.87
N VAL A 77 -16.86 0.44 2.24
CA VAL A 77 -16.60 1.81 2.71
C VAL A 77 -16.98 2.85 1.68
N THR A 78 -17.89 2.50 0.78
CA THR A 78 -18.27 3.33 -0.38
C THR A 78 -18.70 4.74 0.02
N LEU A 79 -19.44 4.88 1.12
CA LEU A 79 -19.92 6.21 1.58
C LEU A 79 -18.76 7.12 1.95
N ASN A 80 -17.80 6.62 2.73
CA ASN A 80 -16.64 7.41 3.15
C ASN A 80 -15.63 7.59 2.01
N ALA A 81 -15.46 6.60 1.14
CA ALA A 81 -14.60 6.71 -0.03
C ALA A 81 -15.03 7.83 -0.99
N LYS A 82 -16.33 8.09 -1.11
CA LYS A 82 -16.87 9.22 -1.88
C LYS A 82 -16.51 10.60 -1.32
N LEU A 83 -16.11 10.67 -0.06
CA LEU A 83 -15.68 11.90 0.61
C LEU A 83 -14.17 12.13 0.50
N VAL A 84 -13.39 11.11 0.12
CA VAL A 84 -11.93 11.26 -0.08
C VAL A 84 -11.68 12.27 -1.20
N ALA A 85 -10.81 13.25 -0.92
CA ALA A 85 -10.71 14.50 -1.68
C ALA A 85 -10.51 14.33 -3.21
N ASN A 86 -9.79 13.28 -3.64
CA ASN A 86 -9.46 13.05 -5.05
C ASN A 86 -10.00 11.73 -5.62
N VAL A 87 -10.97 11.09 -4.96
CA VAL A 87 -11.67 9.92 -5.53
C VAL A 87 -12.74 10.42 -6.49
N PRO A 88 -12.62 10.21 -7.82
CA PRO A 88 -13.62 10.65 -8.77
C PRO A 88 -14.88 9.78 -8.66
N LEU A 89 -16.06 10.41 -8.55
CA LEU A 89 -17.34 9.70 -8.60
C LEU A 89 -17.63 9.16 -10.01
N ARG A 90 -16.98 9.75 -11.02
CA ARG A 90 -17.08 9.36 -12.42
C ARG A 90 -15.74 9.53 -13.12
N LEU A 91 -15.32 8.50 -13.83
CA LEU A 91 -14.12 8.53 -14.67
C LEU A 91 -14.38 9.34 -15.95
N ASN A 92 -13.30 9.84 -16.55
CA ASN A 92 -13.34 10.51 -17.87
C ASN A 92 -13.68 9.53 -19.02
N VAL A 93 -13.71 8.23 -18.74
CA VAL A 93 -13.98 7.15 -19.68
C VAL A 93 -15.06 6.22 -19.13
N PRO A 94 -16.08 5.79 -19.92
CA PRO A 94 -17.17 4.93 -19.49
C PRO A 94 -16.75 3.45 -19.54
N ILE A 95 -15.90 3.02 -18.61
CA ILE A 95 -15.30 1.68 -18.60
C ILE A 95 -15.51 0.99 -17.26
N ASP A 96 -15.64 -0.34 -17.27
CA ASP A 96 -15.65 -1.16 -16.06
C ASP A 96 -14.22 -1.44 -15.64
N CYS A 97 -13.86 -1.06 -14.42
CA CYS A 97 -12.54 -1.35 -13.89
C CYS A 97 -12.52 -1.39 -12.36
N HIS A 98 -11.52 -2.08 -11.83
CA HIS A 98 -11.18 -2.10 -10.40
C HIS A 98 -9.84 -1.40 -10.22
N VAL A 99 -9.83 -0.26 -9.55
CA VAL A 99 -8.63 0.52 -9.25
C VAL A 99 -8.20 0.25 -7.82
N ARG A 100 -6.96 -0.11 -7.62
CA ARG A 100 -6.37 -0.34 -6.30
C ARG A 100 -5.39 0.76 -5.99
N GLY A 101 -5.40 1.20 -4.75
CA GLY A 101 -4.53 2.25 -4.29
C GLY A 101 -4.41 2.26 -2.77
N GLU A 102 -3.68 3.22 -2.29
CA GLU A 102 -3.54 3.52 -0.88
C GLU A 102 -4.23 4.84 -0.58
N VAL A 103 -5.05 4.86 0.47
CA VAL A 103 -5.58 6.10 1.03
C VAL A 103 -4.63 6.55 2.11
N VAL A 104 -4.14 7.77 1.97
CA VAL A 104 -3.13 8.38 2.84
C VAL A 104 -3.60 9.74 3.34
N MET A 105 -3.07 10.16 4.47
CA MET A 105 -3.27 11.51 4.98
C MET A 105 -2.03 12.35 4.66
N PRO A 106 -2.18 13.52 4.03
CA PRO A 106 -1.07 14.46 3.86
C PRO A 106 -0.47 14.85 5.21
N LEU A 107 0.86 14.78 5.35
CA LEU A 107 1.55 15.09 6.62
C LEU A 107 1.25 16.50 7.12
N ALA A 108 1.11 17.47 6.23
CA ALA A 108 0.73 18.83 6.61
C ALA A 108 -0.65 18.90 7.29
N ILE A 109 -1.63 18.11 6.81
CA ILE A 109 -2.96 18.02 7.42
C ILE A 109 -2.87 17.27 8.76
N PHE A 110 -2.11 16.19 8.81
CA PHE A 110 -1.88 15.43 10.04
C PHE A 110 -1.30 16.32 11.14
N GLU A 111 -0.22 17.04 10.85
CA GLU A 111 0.43 17.95 11.81
C GLU A 111 -0.51 19.05 12.28
N GLN A 112 -1.28 19.62 11.37
CA GLN A 112 -2.22 20.72 11.71
C GLN A 112 -3.41 20.28 12.54
N LYS A 113 -4.00 19.11 12.25
CA LYS A 113 -5.28 18.72 12.82
C LYS A 113 -5.22 17.54 13.79
N TYR A 114 -4.27 16.61 13.62
CA TYR A 114 -4.37 15.26 14.19
C TYR A 114 -3.17 14.80 15.00
N SER A 115 -2.05 15.51 14.99
CA SER A 115 -0.82 15.13 15.72
C SER A 115 -1.03 14.98 17.23
N ASN A 116 -1.97 15.71 17.81
CA ASN A 116 -2.31 15.62 19.24
C ASN A 116 -3.24 14.45 19.60
N ILE A 117 -3.86 13.78 18.61
CA ILE A 117 -4.86 12.72 18.86
C ILE A 117 -4.45 11.35 18.32
N SER A 118 -3.40 11.31 17.51
CA SER A 118 -2.85 10.06 16.99
C SER A 118 -1.33 10.15 16.86
N PRO A 119 -0.59 9.07 17.16
CA PRO A 119 0.85 9.05 17.00
C PRO A 119 1.32 8.99 15.54
N ASN A 120 0.44 8.57 14.62
CA ASN A 120 0.76 8.48 13.20
C ASN A 120 -0.50 8.59 12.33
N PRO A 121 -0.38 9.01 11.07
CA PRO A 121 -1.51 9.20 10.15
C PRO A 121 -2.15 7.90 9.67
N ARG A 122 -1.40 6.78 9.62
CA ARG A 122 -1.90 5.50 9.07
C ARG A 122 -3.16 4.98 9.77
N ASN A 123 -3.16 5.01 11.11
CA ASN A 123 -4.32 4.53 11.87
C ASN A 123 -5.55 5.40 11.65
N LEU A 124 -5.36 6.71 11.46
CA LEU A 124 -6.43 7.65 11.14
C LEU A 124 -7.06 7.37 9.77
N CYS A 125 -6.26 7.03 8.75
CA CYS A 125 -6.77 6.66 7.42
C CYS A 125 -7.76 5.49 7.52
N SER A 126 -7.38 4.43 8.21
CA SER A 126 -8.24 3.26 8.39
C SER A 126 -9.50 3.60 9.19
N GLY A 127 -9.37 4.41 10.24
CA GLY A 127 -10.49 4.88 11.08
C GLY A 127 -11.48 5.74 10.30
N ALA A 128 -11.00 6.73 9.55
CA ALA A 128 -11.82 7.62 8.75
C ALA A 128 -12.60 6.91 7.64
N LEU A 129 -12.00 5.88 7.02
CA LEU A 129 -12.70 5.07 6.01
C LEU A 129 -13.80 4.18 6.61
N ARG A 130 -13.68 3.73 7.86
CA ARG A 130 -14.59 2.78 8.50
C ARG A 130 -15.64 3.42 9.40
N GLN A 131 -15.58 4.72 9.65
CA GLN A 131 -16.54 5.39 10.50
C GLN A 131 -17.98 5.28 9.94
N LYS A 132 -18.96 5.09 10.83
CA LYS A 132 -20.36 4.86 10.42
C LYS A 132 -21.21 6.12 10.46
N HIS A 133 -20.96 7.05 11.36
CA HIS A 133 -21.84 8.20 11.63
C HIS A 133 -21.06 9.52 11.82
N GLY A 134 -19.86 9.66 11.24
CA GLY A 134 -19.03 10.84 11.46
C GLY A 134 -18.45 10.91 12.88
N ASP A 135 -18.39 9.76 13.58
CA ASP A 135 -17.83 9.59 14.93
C ASP A 135 -16.34 9.27 14.93
N GLY A 136 -15.73 9.24 13.75
CA GLY A 136 -14.31 8.98 13.57
C GLY A 136 -13.44 10.13 14.09
N LYS A 137 -12.19 9.78 14.45
CA LYS A 137 -11.19 10.76 14.90
C LYS A 137 -10.66 11.65 13.77
N ALA A 138 -10.87 11.26 12.52
CA ALA A 138 -10.43 12.00 11.33
C ALA A 138 -11.49 11.99 10.24
N GLU A 139 -11.51 13.05 9.45
CA GLU A 139 -12.43 13.22 8.33
C GLU A 139 -11.91 12.51 7.07
N ALA A 140 -12.79 11.80 6.34
CA ALA A 140 -12.42 11.16 5.08
C ALA A 140 -12.05 12.19 3.99
N SER A 141 -12.55 13.42 4.08
CA SER A 141 -12.22 14.55 3.19
C SER A 141 -10.79 15.06 3.36
N ASP A 142 -10.12 14.75 4.47
CA ASP A 142 -8.70 15.08 4.70
C ASP A 142 -7.75 14.03 4.12
N LEU A 143 -8.29 12.95 3.55
CA LEU A 143 -7.53 11.87 2.95
C LEU A 143 -7.37 12.05 1.44
N VAL A 144 -6.34 11.42 0.90
CA VAL A 144 -6.02 11.39 -0.54
C VAL A 144 -5.83 9.95 -0.98
N PHE A 145 -6.38 9.59 -2.13
CA PHE A 145 -6.19 8.28 -2.75
C PHE A 145 -5.07 8.33 -3.78
N GLN A 146 -4.14 7.38 -3.74
CA GLN A 146 -3.04 7.22 -4.68
C GLN A 146 -3.11 5.83 -5.30
N ALA A 147 -3.46 5.75 -6.58
CA ALA A 147 -3.60 4.46 -7.27
C ALA A 147 -2.23 3.81 -7.55
N TYR A 148 -2.16 2.50 -7.43
CA TYR A 148 -0.96 1.73 -7.77
C TYR A 148 -1.22 0.55 -8.73
N ASP A 149 -2.48 0.23 -9.02
CA ASP A 149 -2.87 -0.86 -9.93
C ASP A 149 -4.28 -0.67 -10.45
N VAL A 150 -4.57 -1.21 -11.64
CA VAL A 150 -5.92 -1.27 -12.23
C VAL A 150 -6.13 -2.60 -12.93
N LYS A 151 -7.33 -3.16 -12.80
CA LYS A 151 -7.78 -4.39 -13.44
C LYS A 151 -9.09 -4.17 -14.19
N PHE A 152 -9.25 -4.87 -15.29
CA PHE A 152 -10.43 -4.79 -16.15
C PHE A 152 -11.12 -6.17 -16.17
N PRO A 153 -12.38 -6.28 -15.68
CA PRO A 153 -13.04 -7.58 -15.56
C PRO A 153 -13.41 -8.21 -16.90
N ASN A 154 -13.79 -7.38 -17.87
CA ASN A 154 -14.43 -7.86 -19.11
C ASN A 154 -13.62 -7.56 -20.38
N GLN A 155 -12.48 -6.90 -20.28
CA GLN A 155 -11.71 -6.45 -21.44
C GLN A 155 -10.23 -6.25 -21.13
N SER A 156 -9.41 -6.33 -22.18
CA SER A 156 -8.03 -5.86 -22.16
C SER A 156 -7.96 -4.52 -22.89
N LEU A 157 -7.21 -3.58 -22.35
CA LEU A 157 -6.92 -2.32 -23.04
C LEU A 157 -5.84 -2.46 -24.11
N GLY A 158 -5.34 -3.67 -24.38
CA GLY A 158 -4.18 -3.87 -25.27
C GLY A 158 -2.93 -3.17 -24.73
N LYS A 159 -2.81 -3.04 -23.41
CA LYS A 159 -1.63 -2.49 -22.74
C LYS A 159 -0.74 -3.64 -22.26
N ASP A 160 0.54 -3.57 -22.60
CA ASP A 160 1.51 -4.61 -22.29
C ASP A 160 2.35 -4.28 -21.06
N LYS A 161 2.28 -3.03 -20.58
CA LYS A 161 3.09 -2.51 -19.48
C LYS A 161 2.25 -1.93 -18.35
N ASP A 162 2.70 -2.11 -17.12
CA ASP A 162 2.11 -1.50 -15.93
C ASP A 162 2.19 0.03 -15.97
N SER A 163 3.31 0.58 -16.45
CA SER A 163 3.49 2.02 -16.66
C SER A 163 2.47 2.63 -17.63
N ASP A 164 2.03 1.88 -18.64
CA ASP A 164 0.95 2.30 -19.54
C ASP A 164 -0.40 2.33 -18.83
N LEU A 165 -0.64 1.39 -17.90
CA LEU A 165 -1.84 1.37 -17.05
C LEU A 165 -1.87 2.55 -16.08
N LEU A 166 -0.73 2.90 -15.47
CA LEU A 166 -0.63 4.08 -14.60
C LEU A 166 -0.87 5.37 -15.39
N THR A 167 -0.32 5.46 -16.61
CA THR A 167 -0.59 6.58 -17.51
C THR A 167 -2.06 6.66 -17.91
N TRP A 168 -2.70 5.50 -18.13
CA TRP A 168 -4.14 5.44 -18.41
C TRP A 168 -4.97 5.92 -17.22
N LEU A 169 -4.60 5.58 -15.97
CA LEU A 169 -5.28 6.06 -14.77
C LEU A 169 -5.32 7.59 -14.71
N GLN A 170 -4.20 8.27 -15.01
CA GLN A 170 -4.16 9.74 -15.09
C GLN A 170 -5.17 10.29 -16.11
N LYS A 171 -5.24 9.68 -17.30
CA LYS A 171 -6.19 10.07 -18.34
C LYS A 171 -7.64 9.80 -17.95
N ALA A 172 -7.87 8.75 -17.18
CA ALA A 172 -9.18 8.42 -16.63
C ALA A 172 -9.63 9.34 -15.49
N GLY A 173 -8.74 10.19 -14.97
CA GLY A 173 -9.02 11.14 -13.88
C GLY A 173 -8.67 10.62 -12.50
N ILE A 174 -7.87 9.56 -12.40
CA ILE A 174 -7.38 9.01 -11.12
C ILE A 174 -5.89 9.31 -10.99
N GLU A 175 -5.48 9.84 -9.83
CA GLU A 175 -4.09 10.14 -9.51
C GLU A 175 -3.35 8.84 -9.12
N PRO A 176 -2.37 8.36 -9.91
CA PRO A 176 -1.52 7.26 -9.49
C PRO A 176 -0.43 7.74 -8.54
N ALA A 177 0.07 6.86 -7.68
CA ALA A 177 1.31 7.07 -6.97
C ALA A 177 2.45 7.34 -7.99
N PRO A 178 3.38 8.26 -7.71
CA PRO A 178 4.48 8.54 -8.63
C PRO A 178 5.27 7.27 -8.92
N TRP A 179 5.81 7.17 -10.12
CA TRP A 179 6.60 6.01 -10.52
C TRP A 179 7.85 6.40 -11.30
N GLU A 180 8.85 5.52 -11.27
CA GLU A 180 10.09 5.61 -12.02
C GLU A 180 10.30 4.31 -12.78
N ILE A 181 10.99 4.37 -13.93
CA ILE A 181 11.30 3.21 -14.77
C ILE A 181 12.80 2.99 -14.79
N PHE A 182 13.21 1.73 -14.63
CA PHE A 182 14.58 1.26 -14.72
C PHE A 182 14.69 0.27 -15.86
N GLU A 183 15.47 0.63 -16.91
CA GLU A 183 15.64 -0.15 -18.13
C GLU A 183 17.09 0.01 -18.62
N SER A 184 18.05 -0.54 -17.88
CA SER A 184 19.47 -0.54 -18.23
C SER A 184 20.03 -1.95 -18.21
N GLU A 185 21.32 -2.08 -18.50
CA GLU A 185 22.03 -3.37 -18.36
C GLU A 185 22.20 -3.79 -16.91
N SER A 186 22.20 -2.83 -15.98
CA SER A 186 22.33 -3.05 -14.53
C SER A 186 21.20 -2.37 -13.74
N PRO A 187 19.91 -2.73 -13.96
CA PRO A 187 18.79 -2.08 -13.33
C PRO A 187 18.83 -2.17 -11.79
N GLN A 188 19.43 -3.22 -11.23
CA GLN A 188 19.58 -3.39 -9.78
C GLN A 188 20.43 -2.27 -9.14
N GLU A 189 21.45 -1.76 -9.83
CA GLU A 189 22.30 -0.68 -9.31
C GLU A 189 21.52 0.63 -9.25
N GLU A 190 20.74 0.93 -10.29
CA GLU A 190 19.86 2.11 -10.33
C GLU A 190 18.75 2.01 -9.27
N MET A 191 18.17 0.83 -9.08
CA MET A 191 17.13 0.58 -8.06
C MET A 191 17.69 0.76 -6.65
N ILE A 192 18.91 0.29 -6.38
CA ILE A 192 19.61 0.50 -5.10
C ILE A 192 19.87 1.98 -4.87
N GLU A 193 20.37 2.70 -5.88
CA GLU A 193 20.59 4.13 -5.76
C GLU A 193 19.28 4.89 -5.52
N TYR A 194 18.20 4.49 -6.17
CA TYR A 194 16.87 5.03 -5.97
C TYR A 194 16.36 4.87 -4.51
N THR A 195 16.63 3.72 -3.87
CA THR A 195 16.27 3.53 -2.45
C THR A 195 17.03 4.49 -1.54
N LYS A 196 18.31 4.76 -1.82
CA LYS A 196 19.13 5.74 -1.07
C LYS A 196 18.59 7.16 -1.23
N GLN A 197 18.25 7.56 -2.46
CA GLN A 197 17.65 8.86 -2.73
C GLN A 197 16.30 9.03 -2.00
N TRP A 198 15.46 8.00 -2.00
CA TRP A 198 14.20 8.04 -1.27
C TRP A 198 14.38 8.04 0.25
N SER A 199 15.41 7.38 0.77
CA SER A 199 15.75 7.45 2.20
C SER A 199 16.04 8.88 2.64
N LEU A 200 16.73 9.65 1.80
CA LEU A 200 17.00 11.09 2.02
C LEU A 200 15.77 11.96 1.82
N LYS A 201 14.93 11.65 0.83
CA LYS A 201 13.71 12.39 0.50
C LYS A 201 12.55 12.13 1.46
N ARG A 202 12.49 10.95 2.08
CA ARG A 202 11.41 10.49 2.95
C ARG A 202 10.98 11.51 4.01
N PRO A 203 11.88 12.19 4.78
CA PRO A 203 11.49 13.14 5.81
C PRO A 203 10.76 14.38 5.30
N SER A 204 10.92 14.73 4.02
CA SER A 204 10.30 15.88 3.36
C SER A 204 9.18 15.50 2.40
N TYR A 205 8.86 14.21 2.28
CA TYR A 205 7.80 13.77 1.39
C TYR A 205 6.43 14.07 1.99
N LYS A 206 5.46 14.37 1.12
CA LYS A 206 4.10 14.80 1.54
C LYS A 206 3.27 13.73 2.23
N PHE A 207 3.66 12.45 2.14
CA PHE A 207 2.97 11.31 2.73
C PHE A 207 3.93 10.42 3.50
N GLU A 208 3.43 9.69 4.50
CA GLU A 208 4.18 8.60 5.11
C GLU A 208 4.43 7.47 4.11
N ILE A 209 5.67 6.97 4.10
CA ILE A 209 6.11 5.83 3.30
C ILE A 209 6.95 4.88 4.15
N ASP A 210 6.79 3.57 3.96
CA ASP A 210 7.56 2.56 4.69
C ASP A 210 8.57 1.80 3.79
N GLY A 211 8.69 2.19 2.52
CA GLY A 211 9.59 1.57 1.57
C GLY A 211 9.35 1.99 0.13
N ILE A 212 9.82 1.16 -0.78
CA ILE A 212 9.64 1.26 -2.23
C ILE A 212 9.06 -0.07 -2.73
N VAL A 213 8.09 -0.02 -3.62
CA VAL A 213 7.59 -1.21 -4.32
C VAL A 213 8.23 -1.25 -5.70
N PHE A 214 9.03 -2.27 -5.96
CA PHE A 214 9.55 -2.60 -7.28
C PHE A 214 8.67 -3.63 -7.96
N LYS A 215 8.41 -3.45 -9.24
CA LYS A 215 7.58 -4.34 -10.04
C LYS A 215 8.22 -4.55 -11.42
N LEU A 216 8.13 -5.74 -11.96
CA LEU A 216 8.42 -5.96 -13.38
C LEU A 216 7.37 -5.21 -14.21
N ASP A 217 7.78 -4.39 -15.19
CA ASP A 217 6.85 -3.53 -15.93
C ASP A 217 5.98 -4.30 -16.94
N SER A 218 6.52 -5.36 -17.57
CA SER A 218 5.79 -6.18 -18.54
C SER A 218 4.71 -7.06 -17.89
N LEU A 219 3.46 -6.89 -18.30
CA LEU A 219 2.31 -7.65 -17.80
C LEU A 219 2.38 -9.13 -18.22
N ALA A 220 2.72 -9.40 -19.48
CA ALA A 220 2.86 -10.77 -19.98
C ALA A 220 3.95 -11.55 -19.22
N GLN A 221 5.06 -10.90 -18.88
CA GLN A 221 6.12 -11.52 -18.12
C GLN A 221 5.76 -11.76 -16.65
N ARG A 222 4.91 -10.93 -16.06
CA ARG A 222 4.34 -11.18 -14.72
C ARG A 222 3.55 -12.49 -14.70
N ASP A 223 2.75 -12.75 -15.72
CA ASP A 223 1.95 -13.97 -15.84
C ASP A 223 2.86 -15.21 -15.96
N ASN A 224 3.97 -15.10 -16.70
CA ASN A 224 4.95 -16.19 -16.83
C ASN A 224 5.70 -16.48 -15.53
N LEU A 225 6.08 -15.44 -14.75
CA LEU A 225 6.72 -15.62 -13.44
C LEU A 225 5.76 -16.18 -12.40
N GLY A 226 4.48 -15.85 -12.52
CA GLY A 226 3.42 -16.32 -11.65
C GLY A 226 3.59 -15.87 -10.21
N MET A 227 3.16 -16.74 -9.31
CA MET A 227 3.04 -16.46 -7.87
C MET A 227 3.65 -17.58 -7.03
N THR A 228 4.09 -17.24 -5.82
CA THR A 228 4.25 -18.20 -4.73
C THR A 228 2.87 -18.48 -4.09
N ALA A 229 2.82 -19.31 -3.05
CA ALA A 229 1.59 -19.50 -2.28
C ALA A 229 1.02 -18.18 -1.71
N HIS A 230 1.88 -17.16 -1.46
CA HIS A 230 1.52 -15.95 -0.74
C HIS A 230 1.78 -14.65 -1.50
N HIS A 231 2.79 -14.61 -2.39
CA HIS A 231 3.29 -13.38 -3.01
C HIS A 231 3.50 -13.52 -4.52
N PRO A 232 3.33 -12.44 -5.30
CA PRO A 232 3.75 -12.41 -6.69
C PRO A 232 5.28 -12.43 -6.79
N ARG A 233 5.83 -13.21 -7.73
CA ARG A 233 7.27 -13.28 -8.00
C ARG A 233 7.82 -12.08 -8.75
N TRP A 234 6.95 -11.27 -9.31
CA TRP A 234 7.22 -10.10 -10.14
C TRP A 234 7.20 -8.77 -9.38
N ALA A 235 7.06 -8.80 -8.04
CA ALA A 235 7.05 -7.58 -7.22
C ALA A 235 7.79 -7.81 -5.89
N LEU A 236 8.51 -6.78 -5.46
CA LEU A 236 9.25 -6.71 -4.20
C LEU A 236 8.86 -5.44 -3.46
N ALA A 237 8.47 -5.55 -2.18
CA ALA A 237 8.34 -4.44 -1.27
C ALA A 237 9.63 -4.28 -0.47
N TRP A 238 10.55 -3.47 -0.96
CA TRP A 238 11.75 -3.11 -0.23
C TRP A 238 11.41 -2.09 0.85
N LYS A 239 11.77 -2.39 2.08
CA LYS A 239 11.46 -1.55 3.24
C LYS A 239 12.67 -0.75 3.68
N PHE A 240 12.43 0.49 4.08
CA PHE A 240 13.47 1.26 4.77
C PHE A 240 13.92 0.54 6.03
N PRO A 241 15.20 0.68 6.43
CA PRO A 241 15.68 0.16 7.69
C PRO A 241 14.76 0.58 8.84
N SER A 242 14.47 -0.38 9.73
CA SER A 242 13.66 -0.10 10.92
C SER A 242 14.40 0.91 11.81
N GLN A 243 13.64 1.80 12.43
CA GLN A 243 14.22 2.63 13.48
C GLN A 243 14.50 1.74 14.68
N GLU A 244 15.71 1.83 15.19
CA GLU A 244 16.15 1.11 16.39
C GLU A 244 16.25 2.09 17.56
N ALA A 245 15.87 1.62 18.74
CA ALA A 245 16.07 2.34 19.98
C ALA A 245 16.56 1.37 21.06
N HIS A 246 17.47 1.83 21.89
CA HIS A 246 17.93 1.09 23.05
C HIS A 246 17.02 1.40 24.24
N SER A 247 16.65 0.35 24.97
CA SER A 247 15.89 0.47 26.21
C SER A 247 16.47 -0.40 27.31
N VAL A 248 16.04 -0.17 28.53
CA VAL A 248 16.43 -0.96 29.71
C VAL A 248 15.36 -2.01 29.94
N LEU A 249 15.75 -3.28 30.02
CA LEU A 249 14.87 -4.36 30.46
C LEU A 249 14.56 -4.19 31.94
N LEU A 250 13.30 -3.96 32.28
CA LEU A 250 12.83 -3.78 33.66
C LEU A 250 12.42 -5.11 34.27
N ASP A 251 11.78 -5.99 33.53
CA ASP A 251 11.26 -7.27 33.99
C ASP A 251 10.91 -8.19 32.82
N VAL A 252 10.61 -9.46 33.07
CA VAL A 252 10.13 -10.43 32.09
C VAL A 252 8.87 -11.13 32.62
N ASP A 253 7.73 -10.83 32.01
CA ASP A 253 6.47 -11.52 32.29
C ASP A 253 6.38 -12.82 31.48
N TRP A 254 5.97 -13.91 32.12
CA TRP A 254 5.76 -15.19 31.47
C TRP A 254 4.26 -15.40 31.20
N GLN A 255 3.86 -15.34 29.94
CA GLN A 255 2.46 -15.45 29.53
C GLN A 255 2.19 -16.82 28.92
N THR A 256 1.12 -17.48 29.38
CA THR A 256 0.68 -18.76 28.81
C THR A 256 -0.34 -18.52 27.72
N GLY A 257 -0.01 -18.91 26.49
CA GLY A 257 -0.90 -18.85 25.34
C GLY A 257 -2.02 -19.92 25.39
N ARG A 258 -3.01 -19.77 24.54
CA ARG A 258 -4.19 -20.70 24.45
C ARG A 258 -3.77 -22.14 24.17
N THR A 259 -2.64 -22.39 23.55
CA THR A 259 -2.09 -23.72 23.26
C THR A 259 -1.23 -24.30 24.39
N GLY A 260 -1.11 -23.59 25.52
CA GLY A 260 -0.23 -23.97 26.62
C GLY A 260 1.24 -23.56 26.44
N ALA A 261 1.60 -22.92 25.33
CA ALA A 261 2.94 -22.40 25.13
C ALA A 261 3.21 -21.22 26.07
N ILE A 262 4.33 -21.26 26.77
CA ILE A 262 4.78 -20.17 27.65
C ILE A 262 5.70 -19.24 26.84
N THR A 263 5.33 -17.97 26.74
CA THR A 263 6.08 -16.95 25.99
C THR A 263 6.61 -15.89 26.95
N PRO A 264 7.93 -15.60 26.95
CA PRO A 264 8.47 -14.48 27.69
C PRO A 264 8.07 -13.16 27.02
N VAL A 265 7.59 -12.21 27.80
CA VAL A 265 7.27 -10.85 27.37
C VAL A 265 8.16 -9.89 28.14
N ALA A 266 9.06 -9.22 27.44
CA ALA A 266 9.95 -8.24 28.03
C ALA A 266 9.17 -6.97 28.41
N ARG A 267 9.32 -6.53 29.65
CA ARG A 267 8.88 -5.22 30.13
C ARG A 267 10.07 -4.28 30.09
N ILE A 268 10.01 -3.28 29.23
CA ILE A 268 11.12 -2.35 28.99
C ILE A 268 10.78 -0.93 29.44
N ALA A 269 11.79 -0.12 29.70
CA ALA A 269 11.58 1.31 29.90
C ALA A 269 11.00 1.94 28.63
N PRO A 270 9.94 2.78 28.74
CA PRO A 270 9.28 3.36 27.58
C PRO A 270 10.28 4.08 26.64
N GLN A 271 10.23 3.75 25.37
CA GLN A 271 11.05 4.36 24.31
C GLN A 271 10.19 4.79 23.13
N MET A 272 10.53 5.95 22.56
CA MET A 272 9.90 6.44 21.35
C MET A 272 10.58 5.82 20.14
N VAL A 273 9.84 5.05 19.34
CA VAL A 273 10.34 4.42 18.11
C VAL A 273 9.31 4.64 17.00
N GLY A 274 9.72 5.29 15.91
CA GLY A 274 8.84 5.53 14.77
C GLY A 274 7.56 6.31 15.09
N GLY A 275 7.62 7.24 16.06
CA GLY A 275 6.46 8.03 16.48
C GLY A 275 5.50 7.28 17.43
N VAL A 276 5.88 6.09 17.91
CA VAL A 276 5.10 5.29 18.87
C VAL A 276 5.92 5.02 20.12
N THR A 277 5.30 5.09 21.28
CA THR A 277 5.93 4.66 22.54
C THR A 277 5.78 3.15 22.69
N VAL A 278 6.89 2.45 22.81
CA VAL A 278 6.99 1.01 23.06
C VAL A 278 7.29 0.78 24.52
#